data_7e6d9d3a49c30fca069337c0ff22046f
#
_entry.id   7e6d9d3a49c30fca069337c0ff22046f
#
_cell.length_a   1.000
_cell.length_b   1.000
_cell.length_c   1.000
_cell.angle_alpha   90.00
_cell.angle_beta   90.00
_cell.angle_gamma   90.00
#
_symmetry.space_group_name_H-M   'P 1'
#
loop_
_entity.id
_entity.type
_entity.pdbx_description
1 polymer ?
#
loop_
_entity_poly.entity_id
_entity_poly.type
_entity_poly.pdbx_seq_one_letter_code
_entity_poly.pdbx_strand_id
1 'polypeptide(L)'
;MKKIQRGLFPSVVCGLFSTMMLPGCIGNGTAGGNEVSVDSIPMDTTVYLDEANTESPKCQININFKYLKSADKNDSLTQVINQVLEDAFSSAHAGAASPQAFVSSIKESLAGDYLKDVQGSYHTDLKNGMKPDEIPNWYNYEYEINSELQEGKDSIWNYAVTTFQYTGGAHPNTWAQWVNIDAANGKKLDKSEVFAKGTEEDICRLILDKLLAEANKKLETDTLTCVEGLQAVGILLDTDLYVPDNFLLEKEGVTFLYNTYDIAPYYMGRFQLTVPYEEINTYLIKK
;
A
#
# COMPACT_ATOMS: atom_id res chain seq x y z
N MET A 1 55.59 5.62 0.28
CA MET A 1 54.38 6.46 0.33
C MET A 1 53.42 5.95 -0.76
N LYS A 2 52.46 5.09 -0.42
CA LYS A 2 51.40 4.60 -1.35
C LYS A 2 50.10 5.37 -1.02
N LYS A 3 49.58 6.14 -1.99
CA LYS A 3 48.29 6.79 -1.89
C LYS A 3 47.18 5.73 -1.95
N ILE A 4 46.40 5.64 -0.90
CA ILE A 4 45.16 4.86 -0.86
C ILE A 4 44.11 5.67 -1.59
N GLN A 5 43.65 5.19 -2.75
CA GLN A 5 42.46 5.71 -3.42
C GLN A 5 41.22 5.33 -2.61
N ARG A 6 40.52 6.33 -2.14
CA ARG A 6 39.15 6.17 -1.60
C ARG A 6 38.23 5.83 -2.75
N GLY A 7 37.74 4.58 -2.77
CA GLY A 7 36.69 4.16 -3.69
C GLY A 7 35.39 4.92 -3.35
N LEU A 8 34.83 5.60 -4.34
CA LEU A 8 33.46 6.08 -4.31
C LEU A 8 32.55 4.84 -4.24
N PHE A 9 31.77 4.73 -3.19
CA PHE A 9 30.59 3.85 -3.20
C PHE A 9 29.58 4.42 -4.19
N PRO A 10 29.08 3.61 -5.12
CA PRO A 10 28.01 4.06 -5.98
C PRO A 10 26.76 4.28 -5.12
N SER A 11 26.20 5.46 -5.24
CA SER A 11 24.85 5.79 -4.76
C SER A 11 23.92 4.68 -5.22
N VAL A 12 23.27 4.02 -4.27
CA VAL A 12 22.16 3.12 -4.57
C VAL A 12 21.10 3.99 -5.23
N VAL A 13 21.00 3.86 -6.54
CA VAL A 13 19.89 4.40 -7.30
C VAL A 13 18.65 3.71 -6.77
N CYS A 14 17.88 4.43 -5.98
CA CYS A 14 16.53 4.07 -5.62
C CYS A 14 15.81 3.79 -6.93
N GLY A 15 15.53 2.51 -7.20
CA GLY A 15 14.87 2.09 -8.42
C GLY A 15 13.56 2.86 -8.51
N LEU A 16 13.48 3.76 -9.47
CA LEU A 16 12.24 4.35 -9.92
C LEU A 16 11.28 3.20 -10.19
N PHE A 17 10.35 2.98 -9.24
CA PHE A 17 9.14 2.25 -9.53
C PHE A 17 8.44 3.03 -10.63
N SER A 18 8.69 2.66 -11.87
CA SER A 18 7.85 3.01 -13.00
C SER A 18 6.52 2.30 -12.76
N THR A 19 5.69 2.88 -11.88
CA THR A 19 4.26 2.72 -12.05
C THR A 19 4.00 3.30 -13.42
N MET A 20 3.66 2.46 -14.39
CA MET A 20 2.97 2.92 -15.57
C MET A 20 1.73 3.66 -15.04
N MET A 21 1.87 4.98 -14.91
CA MET A 21 0.73 5.88 -14.89
C MET A 21 0.14 5.78 -16.30
N LEU A 22 -0.76 4.83 -16.47
CA LEU A 22 -1.78 5.02 -17.48
C LEU A 22 -2.43 6.36 -17.15
N PRO A 23 -2.56 7.29 -18.11
CA PRO A 23 -3.31 8.51 -17.87
C PRO A 23 -4.69 8.04 -17.41
N GLY A 24 -4.95 8.19 -16.10
CA GLY A 24 -6.23 7.82 -15.51
C GLY A 24 -7.28 8.63 -16.24
N CYS A 25 -8.07 7.98 -17.06
CA CYS A 25 -9.38 8.50 -17.37
C CYS A 25 -10.00 8.85 -16.02
N ILE A 26 -10.42 10.10 -15.84
CA ILE A 26 -11.28 10.50 -14.76
C ILE A 26 -12.49 9.57 -14.89
N GLY A 27 -12.51 8.49 -14.12
CA GLY A 27 -13.58 7.50 -14.19
C GLY A 27 -14.82 8.15 -13.60
N ASN A 28 -15.76 8.53 -14.44
CA ASN A 28 -17.11 8.79 -13.99
C ASN A 28 -17.76 7.42 -13.83
N GLY A 29 -18.13 7.09 -12.62
CA GLY A 29 -18.83 5.85 -12.28
C GLY A 29 -20.25 6.15 -11.78
N THR A 30 -20.95 5.11 -11.38
CA THR A 30 -22.24 5.24 -10.71
C THR A 30 -22.18 4.60 -9.32
N ALA A 31 -22.80 5.28 -8.34
CA ALA A 31 -23.08 4.71 -7.03
C ALA A 31 -24.60 4.82 -6.80
N GLY A 32 -25.29 3.66 -6.71
CA GLY A 32 -26.75 3.65 -6.53
C GLY A 32 -27.55 4.38 -7.62
N GLY A 33 -27.00 4.51 -8.85
CA GLY A 33 -27.62 5.25 -9.96
C GLY A 33 -27.28 6.73 -10.04
N ASN A 34 -26.55 7.30 -9.06
CA ASN A 34 -26.05 8.67 -9.12
C ASN A 34 -24.70 8.72 -9.85
N GLU A 35 -24.47 9.76 -10.66
CA GLU A 35 -23.17 10.01 -11.26
C GLU A 35 -22.19 10.48 -10.18
N VAL A 36 -21.08 9.76 -10.05
CA VAL A 36 -19.97 10.09 -9.15
C VAL A 36 -18.67 10.21 -9.93
N SER A 37 -17.75 10.99 -9.40
CA SER A 37 -16.40 11.13 -9.93
C SER A 37 -15.37 10.83 -8.84
N VAL A 38 -14.22 10.30 -9.22
CA VAL A 38 -13.08 10.16 -8.32
C VAL A 38 -12.38 11.50 -8.20
N ASP A 39 -12.19 11.98 -6.97
CA ASP A 39 -11.43 13.19 -6.66
C ASP A 39 -10.28 12.81 -5.69
N SER A 40 -9.34 13.71 -5.42
CA SER A 40 -8.20 13.43 -4.54
C SER A 40 -7.80 14.62 -3.70
N ILE A 41 -7.24 14.33 -2.52
CA ILE A 41 -6.60 15.31 -1.63
C ILE A 41 -5.12 14.99 -1.57
N PRO A 42 -4.27 15.67 -2.34
CA PRO A 42 -2.82 15.58 -2.19
C PRO A 42 -2.36 16.43 -1.02
N MET A 43 -1.38 15.93 -0.26
CA MET A 43 -0.68 16.62 0.81
C MET A 43 0.80 16.29 0.72
N ASP A 44 1.63 17.30 0.66
CA ASP A 44 3.09 17.22 0.71
C ASP A 44 3.58 18.21 1.78
N THR A 45 4.28 17.71 2.78
CA THR A 45 4.81 18.54 3.84
C THR A 45 6.12 18.00 4.39
N THR A 46 6.94 18.90 4.93
CA THR A 46 8.19 18.58 5.62
C THR A 46 8.16 19.17 7.01
N VAL A 47 8.47 18.35 8.01
CA VAL A 47 8.58 18.75 9.42
C VAL A 47 10.04 18.65 9.82
N TYR A 48 10.64 19.74 10.26
CA TYR A 48 12.04 19.81 10.70
C TYR A 48 12.14 19.68 12.22
N LEU A 49 13.19 19.01 12.72
CA LEU A 49 13.46 18.94 14.18
C LEU A 49 13.85 20.32 14.76
N ASP A 50 14.46 21.17 13.95
CA ASP A 50 14.69 22.58 14.24
C ASP A 50 14.09 23.42 13.11
N GLU A 51 12.94 24.02 13.35
CA GLU A 51 12.20 24.83 12.37
C GLU A 51 13.03 26.03 11.84
N ALA A 52 14.00 26.52 12.61
CA ALA A 52 14.88 27.61 12.19
C ALA A 52 16.02 27.14 11.28
N ASN A 53 16.24 25.82 11.15
CA ASN A 53 17.34 25.24 10.41
C ASN A 53 16.85 24.15 9.44
N THR A 54 16.69 24.48 8.17
CA THR A 54 16.25 23.56 7.11
C THR A 54 17.27 22.45 6.77
N GLU A 55 18.47 22.50 7.33
CA GLU A 55 19.48 21.43 7.25
C GLU A 55 19.35 20.44 8.44
N SER A 56 18.48 20.72 9.42
CA SER A 56 18.20 19.77 10.49
C SER A 56 17.49 18.52 9.96
N PRO A 57 17.57 17.39 10.69
CA PRO A 57 16.79 16.22 10.34
C PRO A 57 15.30 16.54 10.20
N LYS A 58 14.64 15.78 9.33
CA LYS A 58 13.27 16.07 8.92
C LYS A 58 12.43 14.81 8.73
N CYS A 59 11.13 14.99 8.80
CA CYS A 59 10.13 14.03 8.36
C CYS A 59 9.46 14.56 7.09
N GLN A 60 9.52 13.77 6.02
CA GLN A 60 8.78 14.02 4.78
C GLN A 60 7.47 13.23 4.82
N ILE A 61 6.35 13.90 4.57
CA ILE A 61 5.01 13.29 4.62
C ILE A 61 4.30 13.61 3.32
N ASN A 62 4.09 12.57 2.50
CA ASN A 62 3.36 12.63 1.25
C ASN A 62 2.10 11.79 1.37
N ILE A 63 0.93 12.39 1.16
CA ILE A 63 -0.37 11.73 1.24
C ILE A 63 -1.14 12.05 -0.04
N ASN A 64 -1.76 11.03 -0.65
CA ASN A 64 -2.71 11.22 -1.74
C ASN A 64 -3.94 10.35 -1.49
N PHE A 65 -4.98 10.95 -0.90
CA PHE A 65 -6.23 10.30 -0.56
C PHE A 65 -7.23 10.48 -1.70
N LYS A 66 -7.65 9.38 -2.34
CA LYS A 66 -8.73 9.37 -3.34
C LYS A 66 -10.07 9.02 -2.70
N TYR A 67 -11.11 9.70 -3.13
CA TYR A 67 -12.47 9.54 -2.62
C TYR A 67 -13.51 9.77 -3.73
N LEU A 68 -14.77 9.41 -3.48
CA LEU A 68 -15.86 9.68 -4.39
C LEU A 68 -16.48 11.05 -4.10
N LYS A 69 -16.74 11.79 -5.18
CA LYS A 69 -17.44 13.06 -5.16
C LYS A 69 -18.75 12.94 -5.94
N SER A 70 -19.87 13.22 -5.29
CA SER A 70 -21.18 13.32 -5.91
C SER A 70 -21.55 14.78 -6.19
N ALA A 71 -22.32 15.02 -7.26
CA ALA A 71 -22.92 16.32 -7.53
C ALA A 71 -23.98 16.66 -6.47
N ASP A 72 -24.67 15.67 -5.93
CA ASP A 72 -25.61 15.82 -4.81
C ASP A 72 -24.86 15.70 -3.47
N LYS A 73 -24.79 16.80 -2.72
CA LYS A 73 -24.16 16.84 -1.40
C LYS A 73 -24.85 15.98 -0.34
N ASN A 74 -26.10 15.59 -0.57
CA ASN A 74 -26.90 14.73 0.32
C ASN A 74 -26.89 13.27 -0.12
N ASP A 75 -26.04 12.88 -1.06
CA ASP A 75 -25.88 11.50 -1.50
C ASP A 75 -25.30 10.65 -0.36
N SER A 76 -26.21 10.02 0.37
CA SER A 76 -25.88 9.21 1.54
C SER A 76 -25.04 7.98 1.17
N LEU A 77 -25.21 7.44 -0.03
CA LEU A 77 -24.45 6.27 -0.47
C LEU A 77 -22.99 6.63 -0.73
N THR A 78 -22.73 7.75 -1.41
CA THR A 78 -21.36 8.27 -1.59
C THR A 78 -20.70 8.54 -0.23
N GLN A 79 -21.44 9.05 0.77
CA GLN A 79 -20.92 9.25 2.12
C GLN A 79 -20.55 7.91 2.79
N VAL A 80 -21.41 6.88 2.67
CA VAL A 80 -21.13 5.53 3.19
C VAL A 80 -19.89 4.92 2.53
N ILE A 81 -19.76 5.01 1.20
CA ILE A 81 -18.57 4.53 0.50
C ILE A 81 -17.33 5.27 0.98
N ASN A 82 -17.37 6.61 1.05
CA ASN A 82 -16.22 7.40 1.50
C ASN A 82 -15.80 7.04 2.93
N GLN A 83 -16.74 6.70 3.82
CA GLN A 83 -16.41 6.21 5.15
C GLN A 83 -15.60 4.91 5.09
N VAL A 84 -15.95 3.97 4.19
CA VAL A 84 -15.17 2.74 3.98
C VAL A 84 -13.78 3.04 3.41
N LEU A 85 -13.66 4.04 2.52
CA LEU A 85 -12.36 4.48 1.99
C LEU A 85 -11.49 5.10 3.09
N GLU A 86 -12.06 5.94 3.97
CA GLU A 86 -11.35 6.51 5.12
C GLU A 86 -10.89 5.41 6.08
N ASP A 87 -11.78 4.46 6.44
CA ASP A 87 -11.44 3.32 7.31
C ASP A 87 -10.29 2.47 6.74
N ALA A 88 -10.30 2.24 5.43
CA ALA A 88 -9.24 1.49 4.76
C ALA A 88 -7.94 2.29 4.65
N PHE A 89 -8.01 3.61 4.49
CA PHE A 89 -6.84 4.47 4.39
C PHE A 89 -6.17 4.70 5.74
N SER A 90 -6.96 5.04 6.75
CA SER A 90 -6.52 5.24 8.14
C SER A 90 -7.69 5.19 9.11
N SER A 91 -8.01 4.01 9.64
CA SER A 91 -9.16 3.79 10.54
C SER A 91 -9.13 4.68 11.79
N ALA A 92 -7.93 5.02 12.29
CA ALA A 92 -7.77 5.88 13.47
C ALA A 92 -8.25 7.34 13.24
N HIS A 93 -8.41 7.75 11.98
CA HIS A 93 -8.78 9.13 11.60
C HIS A 93 -10.12 9.20 10.86
N ALA A 94 -10.75 8.06 10.58
CA ALA A 94 -12.00 7.97 9.84
C ALA A 94 -13.15 8.71 10.55
N GLY A 95 -14.12 9.20 9.75
CA GLY A 95 -15.26 9.99 10.24
C GLY A 95 -14.95 11.47 10.45
N ALA A 96 -13.92 11.98 9.81
CA ALA A 96 -13.61 13.41 9.82
C ALA A 96 -14.72 14.24 9.12
N ALA A 97 -14.79 15.53 9.45
CA ALA A 97 -15.83 16.43 8.92
C ALA A 97 -15.73 16.67 7.40
N SER A 98 -14.58 16.38 6.79
CA SER A 98 -14.34 16.49 5.35
C SER A 98 -13.10 15.70 4.94
N PRO A 99 -12.93 15.36 3.65
CA PRO A 99 -11.71 14.73 3.13
C PRO A 99 -10.43 15.52 3.45
N GLN A 100 -10.49 16.86 3.44
CA GLN A 100 -9.38 17.73 3.81
C GLN A 100 -9.03 17.61 5.29
N ALA A 101 -10.06 17.61 6.18
CA ALA A 101 -9.86 17.42 7.61
C ALA A 101 -9.29 16.04 7.94
N PHE A 102 -9.73 15.00 7.21
CA PHE A 102 -9.21 13.64 7.30
C PHE A 102 -7.71 13.60 7.01
N VAL A 103 -7.28 14.10 5.84
CA VAL A 103 -5.86 14.12 5.45
C VAL A 103 -5.03 14.99 6.41
N SER A 104 -5.58 16.13 6.87
CA SER A 104 -4.90 17.00 7.84
C SER A 104 -4.66 16.31 9.17
N SER A 105 -5.64 15.53 9.67
CA SER A 105 -5.49 14.79 10.93
C SER A 105 -4.41 13.70 10.86
N ILE A 106 -4.30 13.00 9.74
CA ILE A 106 -3.23 12.03 9.49
C ILE A 106 -1.86 12.72 9.50
N LYS A 107 -1.73 13.81 8.73
CA LYS A 107 -0.49 14.61 8.68
C LYS A 107 -0.07 15.09 10.08
N GLU A 108 -1.01 15.58 10.87
CA GLU A 108 -0.73 16.07 12.24
C GLU A 108 -0.29 14.94 13.16
N SER A 109 -0.91 13.74 13.06
CA SER A 109 -0.50 12.57 13.81
C SER A 109 0.93 12.15 13.47
N LEU A 110 1.24 11.97 12.18
CA LEU A 110 2.56 11.54 11.73
C LEU A 110 3.66 12.55 12.12
N ALA A 111 3.37 13.86 11.99
CA ALA A 111 4.27 14.91 12.41
C ALA A 111 4.53 14.90 13.93
N GLY A 112 3.45 14.73 14.71
CA GLY A 112 3.54 14.65 16.17
C GLY A 112 4.30 13.42 16.65
N ASP A 113 4.06 12.26 16.03
CA ASP A 113 4.78 11.02 16.36
C ASP A 113 6.27 11.14 16.04
N TYR A 114 6.64 11.72 14.89
CA TYR A 114 8.03 12.00 14.54
C TYR A 114 8.74 12.87 15.60
N LEU A 115 8.14 14.02 15.95
CA LEU A 115 8.74 14.92 16.95
C LEU A 115 8.87 14.25 18.31
N LYS A 116 7.83 13.53 18.76
CA LYS A 116 7.83 12.79 20.01
C LYS A 116 8.93 11.72 20.06
N ASP A 117 9.14 11.04 18.95
CA ASP A 117 10.07 9.91 18.84
C ASP A 117 11.54 10.37 18.92
N VAL A 118 11.91 11.40 18.16
CA VAL A 118 13.33 11.69 17.92
C VAL A 118 13.82 13.03 18.45
N GLN A 119 12.95 14.01 18.70
CA GLN A 119 13.36 15.37 19.07
C GLN A 119 14.17 15.42 20.38
N GLY A 120 13.77 14.61 21.38
CA GLY A 120 14.47 14.54 22.67
C GLY A 120 15.88 13.99 22.55
N SER A 121 16.07 12.93 21.77
CA SER A 121 17.38 12.32 21.49
C SER A 121 18.27 13.27 20.69
N TYR A 122 17.74 13.89 19.65
CA TYR A 122 18.43 14.87 18.83
C TYR A 122 18.99 16.04 19.64
N HIS A 123 18.15 16.66 20.50
CA HIS A 123 18.60 17.74 21.38
C HIS A 123 19.65 17.29 22.41
N THR A 124 19.58 16.04 22.87
CA THR A 124 20.57 15.46 23.78
C THR A 124 21.91 15.29 23.10
N ASP A 125 21.92 14.76 21.89
CA ASP A 125 23.13 14.54 21.10
C ASP A 125 23.82 15.87 20.74
N LEU A 126 23.06 16.91 20.38
CA LEU A 126 23.60 18.26 20.17
C LEU A 126 24.25 18.82 21.43
N LYS A 127 23.62 18.64 22.61
CA LYS A 127 24.22 19.08 23.90
C LYS A 127 25.50 18.31 24.23
N ASN A 128 25.60 17.07 23.82
CA ASN A 128 26.78 16.23 23.98
C ASN A 128 27.90 16.54 22.98
N GLY A 129 27.68 17.51 22.07
CA GLY A 129 28.68 18.00 21.13
C GLY A 129 28.65 17.36 19.74
N MET A 130 27.58 16.67 19.38
CA MET A 130 27.36 16.15 18.00
C MET A 130 27.34 17.34 17.03
N LYS A 131 28.12 17.23 15.95
CA LYS A 131 28.19 18.26 14.92
C LYS A 131 27.19 18.00 13.79
N PRO A 132 26.84 19.03 13.01
CA PRO A 132 25.89 18.89 11.90
C PRO A 132 26.25 17.81 10.87
N ASP A 133 27.54 17.60 10.59
CA ASP A 133 28.05 16.59 9.67
C ASP A 133 28.16 15.19 10.29
N GLU A 134 27.89 15.06 11.57
CA GLU A 134 27.88 13.81 12.33
C GLU A 134 26.45 13.30 12.61
N ILE A 135 25.42 14.06 12.19
CA ILE A 135 24.01 13.73 12.45
C ILE A 135 23.66 12.41 11.73
N PRO A 136 23.25 11.36 12.47
CA PRO A 136 22.88 10.10 11.87
C PRO A 136 21.61 10.20 11.01
N ASN A 137 21.59 9.49 9.88
CA ASN A 137 20.44 9.49 8.97
C ASN A 137 19.16 8.93 9.60
N TRP A 138 19.25 8.13 10.66
CA TRP A 138 18.09 7.56 11.35
C TRP A 138 17.18 8.60 12.04
N TYR A 139 17.61 9.85 12.15
CA TYR A 139 16.75 10.97 12.57
C TYR A 139 15.79 11.44 11.46
N ASN A 140 16.00 11.04 10.19
CA ASN A 140 15.12 11.40 9.11
C ASN A 140 14.03 10.33 8.93
N TYR A 141 12.77 10.78 8.85
CA TYR A 141 11.62 9.91 8.59
C TYR A 141 11.00 10.26 7.24
N GLU A 142 10.35 9.27 6.64
CA GLU A 142 9.64 9.45 5.38
C GLU A 142 8.37 8.59 5.38
N TYR A 143 7.26 9.22 5.01
CA TYR A 143 5.96 8.57 4.83
C TYR A 143 5.39 8.92 3.47
N GLU A 144 5.02 7.90 2.71
CA GLU A 144 4.21 8.04 1.51
C GLU A 144 2.97 7.17 1.65
N ILE A 145 1.78 7.78 1.64
CA ILE A 145 0.50 7.07 1.73
C ILE A 145 -0.33 7.46 0.52
N ASN A 146 -0.48 6.52 -0.41
CA ASN A 146 -1.18 6.74 -1.66
C ASN A 146 -2.35 5.78 -1.79
N SER A 147 -3.47 6.26 -2.33
CA SER A 147 -4.58 5.39 -2.69
C SER A 147 -4.94 5.46 -4.16
N GLU A 148 -5.47 4.35 -4.68
CA GLU A 148 -6.07 4.23 -5.99
C GLU A 148 -7.51 3.75 -5.82
N LEU A 149 -8.44 4.38 -6.58
CA LEU A 149 -9.85 4.04 -6.59
C LEU A 149 -10.30 3.89 -8.03
N GLN A 150 -10.82 2.74 -8.39
CA GLN A 150 -11.24 2.42 -9.75
C GLN A 150 -12.46 1.48 -9.76
N GLU A 151 -13.21 1.48 -10.85
CA GLU A 151 -14.24 0.49 -11.06
C GLU A 151 -13.64 -0.88 -11.38
N GLY A 152 -14.04 -1.88 -10.61
CA GLY A 152 -13.77 -3.29 -10.85
C GLY A 152 -14.87 -3.96 -11.68
N LYS A 153 -15.12 -5.25 -11.41
CA LYS A 153 -16.16 -6.05 -12.05
C LYS A 153 -17.54 -5.74 -11.44
N ASP A 154 -18.59 -5.78 -12.26
CA ASP A 154 -20.00 -5.82 -11.84
C ASP A 154 -20.39 -4.75 -10.81
N SER A 155 -20.07 -3.49 -11.07
CA SER A 155 -20.37 -2.35 -10.17
C SER A 155 -19.70 -2.47 -8.79
N ILE A 156 -18.47 -2.95 -8.75
CA ILE A 156 -17.62 -2.94 -7.57
C ILE A 156 -16.62 -1.80 -7.69
N TRP A 157 -16.40 -1.06 -6.60
CA TRP A 157 -15.27 -0.17 -6.45
C TRP A 157 -14.08 -0.92 -5.86
N ASN A 158 -12.96 -0.91 -6.58
CA ASN A 158 -11.67 -1.41 -6.10
C ASN A 158 -10.89 -0.26 -5.50
N TYR A 159 -10.51 -0.39 -4.24
CA TYR A 159 -9.71 0.60 -3.53
C TYR A 159 -8.41 -0.04 -3.03
N ALA A 160 -7.30 0.57 -3.38
CA ALA A 160 -5.97 0.12 -2.98
C ALA A 160 -5.23 1.27 -2.27
N VAL A 161 -4.79 1.03 -1.04
CA VAL A 161 -3.93 1.94 -0.29
C VAL A 161 -2.54 1.35 -0.23
N THR A 162 -1.52 2.11 -0.59
CA THR A 162 -0.11 1.73 -0.44
C THR A 162 0.57 2.69 0.51
N THR A 163 1.22 2.15 1.52
CA THR A 163 2.00 2.89 2.49
C THR A 163 3.48 2.51 2.38
N PHE A 164 4.33 3.50 2.18
CA PHE A 164 5.78 3.42 2.37
C PHE A 164 6.13 4.16 3.65
N GLN A 165 6.98 3.58 4.46
CA GLN A 165 7.44 4.15 5.73
C GLN A 165 8.92 3.88 5.93
N TYR A 166 9.68 4.93 6.23
CA TYR A 166 11.01 4.84 6.79
C TYR A 166 11.08 5.64 8.09
N THR A 167 11.47 4.99 9.17
CA THR A 167 11.57 5.58 10.52
C THR A 167 12.95 5.29 11.14
N GLY A 168 14.00 5.49 10.35
CA GLY A 168 15.39 5.39 10.83
C GLY A 168 15.93 3.96 10.97
N GLY A 169 15.18 2.93 10.57
CA GLY A 169 15.61 1.53 10.63
C GLY A 169 16.61 1.14 9.56
N ALA A 170 16.92 -0.17 9.47
CA ALA A 170 17.86 -0.72 8.49
C ALA A 170 17.39 -0.57 7.04
N HIS A 171 16.07 -0.59 6.82
CA HIS A 171 15.42 -0.43 5.51
C HIS A 171 13.99 0.10 5.71
N PRO A 172 13.40 0.72 4.68
CA PRO A 172 11.98 1.10 4.70
C PRO A 172 11.07 -0.13 4.70
N ASN A 173 9.82 0.09 5.06
CA ASN A 173 8.75 -0.89 4.89
C ASN A 173 7.71 -0.37 3.90
N THR A 174 7.15 -1.27 3.09
CA THR A 174 6.08 -0.95 2.15
C THR A 174 5.02 -2.04 2.22
N TRP A 175 3.79 -1.64 2.46
CA TRP A 175 2.64 -2.56 2.45
C TRP A 175 1.46 -1.93 1.71
N ALA A 176 0.52 -2.76 1.33
CA ALA A 176 -0.74 -2.28 0.76
C ALA A 176 -1.92 -2.98 1.43
N GLN A 177 -3.04 -2.25 1.46
CA GLN A 177 -4.35 -2.73 1.88
C GLN A 177 -5.33 -2.53 0.74
N TRP A 178 -6.05 -3.59 0.39
CA TRP A 178 -7.00 -3.61 -0.70
C TRP A 178 -8.41 -3.88 -0.21
N VAL A 179 -9.38 -3.20 -0.79
CA VAL A 179 -10.78 -3.30 -0.41
C VAL A 179 -11.65 -3.31 -1.67
N ASN A 180 -12.62 -4.22 -1.70
CA ASN A 180 -13.71 -4.22 -2.68
C ASN A 180 -14.97 -3.66 -2.02
N ILE A 181 -15.68 -2.77 -2.70
CA ILE A 181 -16.87 -2.10 -2.19
C ILE A 181 -18.00 -2.28 -3.21
N ASP A 182 -19.13 -2.81 -2.77
CA ASP A 182 -20.35 -2.91 -3.57
C ASP A 182 -20.90 -1.50 -3.81
N ALA A 183 -20.89 -1.06 -5.07
CA ALA A 183 -21.33 0.28 -5.46
C ALA A 183 -22.83 0.53 -5.23
N ALA A 184 -23.65 -0.53 -5.08
CA ALA A 184 -25.09 -0.40 -4.89
C ALA A 184 -25.48 -0.05 -3.44
N ASN A 185 -24.65 -0.43 -2.47
CA ASN A 185 -24.98 -0.27 -1.05
C ASN A 185 -23.82 0.23 -0.17
N GLY A 186 -22.62 0.41 -0.74
CA GLY A 186 -21.42 0.87 -0.04
C GLY A 186 -20.79 -0.17 0.89
N LYS A 187 -21.20 -1.45 0.81
CA LYS A 187 -20.70 -2.49 1.69
C LYS A 187 -19.30 -2.95 1.24
N LYS A 188 -18.37 -3.01 2.18
CA LYS A 188 -17.09 -3.72 1.99
C LYS A 188 -17.37 -5.20 1.78
N LEU A 189 -16.71 -5.81 0.80
CA LEU A 189 -16.82 -7.23 0.48
C LEU A 189 -15.62 -7.98 1.01
N ASP A 190 -15.87 -8.85 1.99
CA ASP A 190 -14.87 -9.75 2.56
C ASP A 190 -14.83 -11.09 1.81
N LYS A 191 -13.81 -11.92 2.06
CA LYS A 191 -13.64 -13.24 1.44
C LYS A 191 -14.90 -14.12 1.53
N SER A 192 -15.57 -14.13 2.69
CA SER A 192 -16.77 -14.94 2.93
C SER A 192 -18.00 -14.53 2.12
N GLU A 193 -17.98 -13.34 1.52
CA GLU A 193 -19.05 -12.79 0.66
C GLU A 193 -18.73 -12.94 -0.82
N VAL A 194 -17.47 -13.23 -1.13
CA VAL A 194 -16.98 -13.36 -2.51
C VAL A 194 -16.74 -14.84 -2.86
N PHE A 195 -16.09 -15.60 -1.98
CA PHE A 195 -15.71 -16.97 -2.26
C PHE A 195 -16.70 -17.97 -1.60
N ALA A 196 -17.06 -19.00 -2.35
CA ALA A 196 -17.94 -20.05 -1.86
C ALA A 196 -17.26 -20.83 -0.72
N LYS A 197 -18.04 -21.19 0.31
CA LYS A 197 -17.53 -21.89 1.48
C LYS A 197 -16.90 -23.24 1.09
N GLY A 198 -15.70 -23.51 1.58
CA GLY A 198 -14.98 -24.76 1.39
C GLY A 198 -14.23 -24.83 0.06
N THR A 199 -13.99 -23.69 -0.61
CA THR A 199 -13.24 -23.62 -1.88
C THR A 199 -11.82 -23.08 -1.69
N GLU A 200 -11.38 -22.83 -0.45
CA GLU A 200 -10.05 -22.25 -0.17
C GLU A 200 -8.91 -23.07 -0.77
N GLU A 201 -8.96 -24.42 -0.68
CA GLU A 201 -7.92 -25.29 -1.24
C GLU A 201 -7.87 -25.21 -2.77
N ASP A 202 -9.03 -25.13 -3.43
CA ASP A 202 -9.10 -25.02 -4.89
C ASP A 202 -8.56 -23.66 -5.35
N ILE A 203 -8.92 -22.58 -4.66
CA ILE A 203 -8.41 -21.23 -4.93
C ILE A 203 -6.89 -21.17 -4.68
N CYS A 204 -6.38 -21.77 -3.59
CA CYS A 204 -4.95 -21.87 -3.33
C CYS A 204 -4.19 -22.59 -4.45
N ARG A 205 -4.77 -23.62 -5.08
CA ARG A 205 -4.15 -24.28 -6.25
C ARG A 205 -4.00 -23.32 -7.44
N LEU A 206 -5.04 -22.52 -7.72
CA LEU A 206 -4.97 -21.50 -8.79
C LEU A 206 -3.93 -20.42 -8.46
N ILE A 207 -3.88 -19.98 -7.20
CA ILE A 207 -2.88 -19.01 -6.73
C ILE A 207 -1.47 -19.60 -6.83
N LEU A 208 -1.28 -20.88 -6.50
CA LEU A 208 0.03 -21.54 -6.56
C LEU A 208 0.60 -21.52 -7.98
N ASP A 209 -0.20 -21.80 -8.99
CA ASP A 209 0.24 -21.73 -10.38
C ASP A 209 0.73 -20.35 -10.77
N LYS A 210 0.03 -19.29 -10.32
CA LYS A 210 0.45 -17.88 -10.55
C LYS A 210 1.68 -17.54 -9.73
N LEU A 211 1.80 -18.04 -8.49
CA LEU A 211 2.96 -17.82 -7.62
C LEU A 211 4.23 -18.46 -8.21
N LEU A 212 4.15 -19.69 -8.71
CA LEU A 212 5.26 -20.36 -9.37
C LEU A 212 5.75 -19.56 -10.59
N ALA A 213 4.83 -19.09 -11.41
CA ALA A 213 5.15 -18.28 -12.59
C ALA A 213 5.83 -16.94 -12.19
N GLU A 214 5.28 -16.22 -11.21
CA GLU A 214 5.84 -14.94 -10.77
C GLU A 214 7.18 -15.12 -10.02
N ALA A 215 7.34 -16.19 -9.23
CA ALA A 215 8.59 -16.51 -8.55
C ALA A 215 9.70 -16.84 -9.57
N ASN A 216 9.41 -17.68 -10.57
CA ASN A 216 10.34 -17.96 -11.67
C ASN A 216 10.78 -16.69 -12.38
N LYS A 217 9.83 -15.79 -12.68
CA LYS A 217 10.09 -14.49 -13.32
C LYS A 217 10.97 -13.60 -12.43
N LYS A 218 10.68 -13.47 -11.13
CA LYS A 218 11.48 -12.65 -10.19
C LYS A 218 12.90 -13.16 -10.01
N LEU A 219 13.10 -14.48 -10.06
CA LEU A 219 14.39 -15.14 -9.88
C LEU A 219 15.11 -15.45 -11.20
N GLU A 220 14.54 -15.03 -12.33
CA GLU A 220 15.09 -15.27 -13.67
C GLU A 220 15.41 -16.76 -13.92
N THR A 221 14.49 -17.66 -13.50
CA THR A 221 14.62 -19.11 -13.63
C THR A 221 13.34 -19.73 -14.19
N ASP A 222 13.36 -21.01 -14.55
CA ASP A 222 12.21 -21.83 -14.96
C ASP A 222 12.11 -23.14 -14.16
N THR A 223 12.89 -23.24 -13.09
CA THR A 223 13.08 -24.49 -12.34
C THR A 223 12.07 -24.70 -11.19
N LEU A 224 11.36 -23.64 -10.77
CA LEU A 224 10.37 -23.76 -9.70
C LEU A 224 9.06 -24.32 -10.25
N THR A 225 8.74 -25.57 -9.91
CA THR A 225 7.57 -26.30 -10.42
C THR A 225 6.66 -26.84 -9.33
N CYS A 226 7.04 -26.71 -8.06
CA CYS A 226 6.30 -27.22 -6.91
C CYS A 226 6.58 -26.40 -5.65
N VAL A 227 5.84 -26.67 -4.58
CA VAL A 227 5.97 -25.98 -3.28
C VAL A 227 7.37 -26.17 -2.68
N GLU A 228 7.94 -27.37 -2.77
CA GLU A 228 9.27 -27.65 -2.26
C GLU A 228 10.35 -26.81 -2.96
N GLY A 229 10.15 -26.53 -4.26
CA GLY A 229 11.02 -25.61 -5.00
C GLY A 229 10.91 -24.18 -4.50
N LEU A 230 9.69 -23.71 -4.21
CA LEU A 230 9.47 -22.40 -3.60
C LEU A 230 10.10 -22.29 -2.22
N GLN A 231 9.94 -23.32 -1.37
CA GLN A 231 10.53 -23.39 -0.03
C GLN A 231 12.07 -23.37 -0.08
N ALA A 232 12.67 -24.04 -1.05
CA ALA A 232 14.13 -24.06 -1.22
C ALA A 232 14.73 -22.66 -1.50
N VAL A 233 13.93 -21.72 -2.03
CA VAL A 233 14.32 -20.33 -2.27
C VAL A 233 13.74 -19.35 -1.24
N GLY A 234 13.13 -19.86 -0.16
CA GLY A 234 12.61 -19.07 0.96
C GLY A 234 11.18 -18.56 0.79
N ILE A 235 10.46 -18.96 -0.25
CA ILE A 235 9.03 -18.65 -0.43
C ILE A 235 8.22 -19.77 0.22
N LEU A 236 7.20 -19.44 1.03
CA LEU A 236 6.40 -20.39 1.81
C LEU A 236 7.24 -21.25 2.77
N LEU A 237 8.35 -20.70 3.31
CA LEU A 237 9.22 -21.44 4.21
C LEU A 237 8.58 -21.64 5.59
N ASP A 238 7.94 -20.59 6.12
CA ASP A 238 7.40 -20.54 7.48
C ASP A 238 5.86 -20.49 7.51
N THR A 239 5.19 -20.62 6.36
CA THR A 239 3.74 -20.57 6.24
C THR A 239 3.24 -21.42 5.07
N ASP A 240 2.05 -21.99 5.21
CA ASP A 240 1.33 -22.60 4.09
C ASP A 240 0.73 -21.50 3.20
N LEU A 241 0.48 -21.85 1.93
CA LEU A 241 -0.24 -20.96 1.02
C LEU A 241 -1.70 -20.82 1.47
N TYR A 242 -2.20 -19.60 1.51
CA TYR A 242 -3.56 -19.26 1.93
C TYR A 242 -4.20 -18.23 0.98
N VAL A 243 -5.52 -18.11 0.98
CA VAL A 243 -6.23 -17.05 0.27
C VAL A 243 -6.13 -15.76 1.10
N PRO A 244 -5.42 -14.71 0.64
CA PRO A 244 -5.21 -13.49 1.43
C PRO A 244 -6.49 -12.67 1.55
N ASP A 245 -6.59 -11.83 2.59
CA ASP A 245 -7.65 -10.83 2.72
C ASP A 245 -7.48 -9.66 1.75
N ASN A 246 -6.24 -9.43 1.32
CA ASN A 246 -5.91 -8.47 0.28
C ASN A 246 -6.17 -9.05 -1.11
N PHE A 247 -7.33 -8.76 -1.69
CA PHE A 247 -7.66 -9.11 -3.07
C PHE A 247 -8.52 -8.04 -3.72
N LEU A 248 -8.49 -7.96 -5.05
CA LEU A 248 -9.36 -7.09 -5.85
C LEU A 248 -10.15 -7.89 -6.88
N LEU A 249 -11.41 -7.55 -7.03
CA LEU A 249 -12.31 -8.03 -8.08
C LEU A 249 -12.17 -7.09 -9.28
N GLU A 250 -11.09 -7.26 -10.04
CA GLU A 250 -10.80 -6.44 -11.21
C GLU A 250 -11.63 -6.88 -12.43
N LYS A 251 -11.56 -6.15 -13.52
CA LYS A 251 -12.35 -6.48 -14.74
C LYS A 251 -11.99 -7.82 -15.36
N GLU A 252 -10.73 -8.20 -15.32
CA GLU A 252 -10.16 -9.36 -15.98
C GLU A 252 -10.10 -10.62 -15.11
N GLY A 253 -10.11 -10.45 -13.78
CA GLY A 253 -9.93 -11.54 -12.83
C GLY A 253 -9.91 -11.09 -11.38
N VAL A 254 -9.58 -12.02 -10.51
CA VAL A 254 -9.32 -11.74 -9.10
C VAL A 254 -7.81 -11.63 -8.89
N THR A 255 -7.36 -10.48 -8.44
CA THR A 255 -5.94 -10.25 -8.13
C THR A 255 -5.73 -10.36 -6.63
N PHE A 256 -4.86 -11.27 -6.21
CA PHE A 256 -4.45 -11.50 -4.83
C PHE A 256 -3.13 -10.81 -4.53
N LEU A 257 -3.02 -10.20 -3.36
CA LEU A 257 -1.81 -9.53 -2.90
C LEU A 257 -1.27 -10.19 -1.62
N TYR A 258 -0.01 -10.55 -1.68
CA TYR A 258 0.81 -10.85 -0.50
C TYR A 258 1.81 -9.72 -0.31
N ASN A 259 1.77 -9.07 0.83
CA ASN A 259 2.73 -8.03 1.18
C ASN A 259 4.12 -8.60 1.43
N THR A 260 5.10 -7.74 1.53
CA THR A 260 6.46 -8.12 1.95
C THR A 260 6.39 -8.84 3.29
N TYR A 261 7.06 -9.98 3.41
CA TYR A 261 7.07 -10.91 4.55
C TYR A 261 5.83 -11.79 4.72
N ASP A 262 4.74 -11.60 3.97
CA ASP A 262 3.57 -12.48 4.11
C ASP A 262 3.89 -13.93 3.77
N ILE A 263 4.63 -14.17 2.67
CA ILE A 263 4.96 -15.51 2.18
C ILE A 263 6.43 -15.66 1.74
N ALA A 264 7.23 -14.59 1.80
CA ALA A 264 8.59 -14.60 1.28
C ALA A 264 9.46 -13.55 2.00
N PRO A 265 10.80 -13.68 1.99
CA PRO A 265 11.70 -12.71 2.60
C PRO A 265 11.66 -11.34 1.90
N TYR A 266 12.09 -10.30 2.60
CA TYR A 266 12.06 -8.90 2.18
C TYR A 266 12.54 -8.64 0.75
N TYR A 267 13.65 -9.27 0.34
CA TYR A 267 14.25 -9.02 -0.98
C TYR A 267 13.38 -9.47 -2.16
N MET A 268 12.41 -10.38 -1.92
CA MET A 268 11.46 -10.82 -2.92
C MET A 268 10.35 -9.79 -3.16
N GLY A 269 10.14 -8.87 -2.21
CA GLY A 269 9.08 -7.88 -2.27
C GLY A 269 7.68 -8.49 -2.18
N ARG A 270 6.70 -7.79 -2.74
CA ARG A 270 5.28 -8.20 -2.77
C ARG A 270 5.01 -9.15 -3.94
N PHE A 271 3.97 -10.00 -3.79
CA PHE A 271 3.43 -10.81 -4.87
C PHE A 271 2.01 -10.35 -5.20
N GLN A 272 1.78 -10.01 -6.46
CA GLN A 272 0.45 -9.72 -7.02
C GLN A 272 0.14 -10.80 -8.05
N LEU A 273 -0.92 -11.58 -7.78
CA LEU A 273 -1.21 -12.82 -8.50
C LEU A 273 -2.64 -12.75 -9.04
N THR A 274 -2.79 -12.53 -10.34
CA THR A 274 -4.11 -12.46 -10.98
C THR A 274 -4.55 -13.82 -11.48
N VAL A 275 -5.70 -14.26 -11.00
CA VAL A 275 -6.41 -15.45 -11.48
C VAL A 275 -7.57 -14.99 -12.37
N PRO A 276 -7.57 -15.30 -13.68
CA PRO A 276 -8.63 -14.92 -14.59
C PRO A 276 -10.00 -15.50 -14.18
N TYR A 277 -11.09 -14.77 -14.51
CA TYR A 277 -12.44 -15.24 -14.18
C TYR A 277 -12.79 -16.60 -14.81
N GLU A 278 -12.24 -16.92 -15.97
CA GLU A 278 -12.43 -18.23 -16.61
C GLU A 278 -11.94 -19.41 -15.76
N GLU A 279 -10.95 -19.19 -14.89
CA GLU A 279 -10.40 -20.19 -13.97
C GLU A 279 -11.12 -20.18 -12.61
N ILE A 280 -11.50 -18.99 -12.07
CA ILE A 280 -11.96 -18.85 -10.69
C ILE A 280 -13.47 -18.74 -10.50
N ASN A 281 -14.26 -18.45 -11.56
CA ASN A 281 -15.70 -18.17 -11.45
C ASN A 281 -16.52 -19.28 -10.76
N THR A 282 -16.10 -20.54 -10.83
CA THR A 282 -16.80 -21.66 -10.18
C THR A 282 -16.71 -21.62 -8.66
N TYR A 283 -15.76 -20.87 -8.13
CA TYR A 283 -15.50 -20.71 -6.69
C TYR A 283 -16.05 -19.40 -6.13
N LEU A 284 -16.63 -18.54 -6.99
CA LEU A 284 -17.25 -17.30 -6.56
C LEU A 284 -18.73 -17.53 -6.21
N ILE A 285 -19.21 -16.80 -5.20
CA ILE A 285 -20.64 -16.73 -4.88
C ILE A 285 -21.34 -16.01 -6.03
N LYS A 286 -22.31 -16.67 -6.64
CA LYS A 286 -23.14 -16.05 -7.70
C LYS A 286 -24.04 -15.00 -7.06
N LYS A 287 -23.91 -13.76 -7.50
CA LYS A 287 -24.83 -12.67 -7.15
C LYS A 287 -25.96 -12.56 -8.16
#